data_0f5ebdb02d0a2f9b7021c219caee2484
#
_entry.id   0f5ebdb02d0a2f9b7021c219caee2484
#
_cell.length_a   1.000
_cell.length_b   1.000
_cell.length_c   1.000
_cell.angle_alpha   90.00
_cell.angle_beta   90.00
_cell.angle_gamma   90.00
#
_symmetry.space_group_name_H-M   'P 1'
#
loop_
_entity.id
_entity.type
_entity.pdbx_description
1 polymer ?
#
loop_
_entity_poly.entity_id
_entity_poly.type
_entity_poly.pdbx_seq_one_letter_code
_entity_poly.pdbx_strand_id
1 'polypeptide(L)'
;MVSFYIVRHGQTLLNSLDRAQGWSDSPLTDVGKQTAVELGHKLKGIDFNAAYTSDMLRAVQTAELVLGENRSSGIPIKKDARLREWCLGNMEAENNTVFINNVIDWMGGASFAELNERLPDVADVIYGHDTTGMAEPFQTIEERLKSAFTDMTRRHRVGENSNILVVTHAFAIKTLFHLFAPEQLSKVGKVKNAAVSRLISDGGVFSLEPDLQL
;
A
#
# COMPACT_ATOMS: atom_id res chain seq x y z
N MET A 1 -12.05 -0.46 19.26
CA MET A 1 -10.80 -0.81 18.52
C MET A 1 -11.13 -0.92 17.04
N VAL A 2 -10.26 -0.46 16.13
CA VAL A 2 -10.43 -0.59 14.68
C VAL A 2 -9.25 -1.38 14.13
N SER A 3 -9.51 -2.45 13.39
CA SER A 3 -8.51 -3.30 12.74
C SER A 3 -8.55 -3.08 11.24
N PHE A 4 -7.47 -2.61 10.66
CA PHE A 4 -7.30 -2.44 9.21
C PHE A 4 -6.53 -3.62 8.65
N TYR A 5 -7.13 -4.35 7.73
CA TYR A 5 -6.48 -5.38 6.93
C TYR A 5 -5.95 -4.72 5.66
N ILE A 6 -4.66 -4.41 5.67
CA ILE A 6 -4.01 -3.64 4.61
C ILE A 6 -3.42 -4.60 3.60
N VAL A 7 -3.92 -4.54 2.38
CA VAL A 7 -3.58 -5.44 1.28
C VAL A 7 -2.83 -4.67 0.20
N ARG A 8 -1.68 -5.19 -0.25
CA ARG A 8 -1.10 -4.73 -1.51
C ARG A 8 -1.93 -5.27 -2.68
N HIS A 9 -2.24 -4.44 -3.68
CA HIS A 9 -2.93 -4.87 -4.89
C HIS A 9 -2.30 -6.12 -5.53
N GLY A 10 -3.09 -6.88 -6.29
CA GLY A 10 -2.65 -8.04 -7.06
C GLY A 10 -1.62 -7.69 -8.13
N GLN A 11 -0.95 -8.70 -8.70
CA GLN A 11 0.03 -8.49 -9.76
C GLN A 11 -0.61 -7.82 -10.97
N THR A 12 0.05 -6.76 -11.49
CA THR A 12 -0.36 -6.02 -12.68
C THR A 12 0.52 -6.35 -13.89
N LEU A 13 0.10 -5.88 -15.08
CA LEU A 13 0.91 -5.97 -16.29
C LEU A 13 2.29 -5.29 -16.10
N LEU A 14 2.35 -4.09 -15.53
CA LEU A 14 3.63 -3.42 -15.27
C LEU A 14 4.50 -4.21 -14.29
N ASN A 15 3.91 -4.84 -13.26
CA ASN A 15 4.65 -5.72 -12.36
C ASN A 15 5.23 -6.94 -13.08
N SER A 16 4.48 -7.56 -14.02
CA SER A 16 4.98 -8.71 -14.79
C SER A 16 6.07 -8.35 -15.78
N LEU A 17 6.13 -7.09 -16.22
CA LEU A 17 7.16 -6.52 -17.09
C LEU A 17 8.35 -5.92 -16.29
N ASP A 18 8.38 -6.13 -14.98
CA ASP A 18 9.39 -5.59 -14.07
C ASP A 18 9.56 -4.06 -14.20
N ARG A 19 8.41 -3.34 -14.16
CA ARG A 19 8.38 -1.89 -14.24
C ARG A 19 7.90 -1.24 -12.95
N ALA A 20 8.52 -0.11 -12.59
CA ALA A 20 8.12 0.73 -11.47
C ALA A 20 6.70 1.26 -11.70
N GLN A 21 5.88 1.23 -10.67
CA GLN A 21 4.48 1.60 -10.79
C GLN A 21 4.04 2.42 -9.58
N GLY A 22 4.04 3.71 -9.73
CA GLY A 22 3.49 4.66 -8.79
C GLY A 22 2.05 5.05 -9.18
N TRP A 23 1.86 6.23 -9.78
CA TRP A 23 0.55 6.68 -10.24
C TRP A 23 0.21 6.21 -11.65
N SER A 24 1.16 5.71 -12.44
CA SER A 24 0.82 4.96 -13.65
C SER A 24 -0.05 3.76 -13.28
N ASP A 25 -1.03 3.40 -14.13
CA ASP A 25 -1.92 2.29 -13.84
C ASP A 25 -1.89 1.24 -14.97
N SER A 26 -2.10 -0.01 -14.61
CA SER A 26 -2.23 -1.11 -15.53
C SER A 26 -3.14 -2.20 -14.95
N PRO A 27 -3.83 -2.98 -15.79
CA PRO A 27 -4.76 -3.99 -15.33
C PRO A 27 -4.05 -5.11 -14.56
N LEU A 28 -4.79 -5.81 -13.70
CA LEU A 28 -4.33 -7.04 -13.08
C LEU A 28 -4.07 -8.10 -14.15
N THR A 29 -2.99 -8.87 -13.98
CA THR A 29 -2.78 -10.11 -14.73
C THR A 29 -3.75 -11.21 -14.24
N ASP A 30 -3.89 -12.30 -15.01
CA ASP A 30 -4.71 -13.43 -14.53
C ASP A 30 -4.15 -14.04 -13.24
N VAL A 31 -2.82 -14.07 -13.08
CA VAL A 31 -2.17 -14.45 -11.81
C VAL A 31 -2.56 -13.48 -10.69
N GLY A 32 -2.56 -12.17 -10.95
CA GLY A 32 -2.96 -11.16 -9.97
C GLY A 32 -4.43 -11.28 -9.56
N LYS A 33 -5.33 -11.59 -10.51
CA LYS A 33 -6.74 -11.85 -10.22
C LYS A 33 -6.91 -13.11 -9.37
N GLN A 34 -6.26 -14.21 -9.76
CA GLN A 34 -6.33 -15.48 -9.03
C GLN A 34 -5.82 -15.32 -7.60
N THR A 35 -4.70 -14.65 -7.40
CA THR A 35 -4.14 -14.39 -6.05
C THR A 35 -5.08 -13.54 -5.19
N ALA A 36 -5.80 -12.58 -5.79
CA ALA A 36 -6.79 -11.77 -5.08
C ALA A 36 -8.01 -12.60 -4.65
N VAL A 37 -8.50 -13.51 -5.52
CA VAL A 37 -9.56 -14.48 -5.21
C VAL A 37 -9.13 -15.40 -4.06
N GLU A 38 -7.94 -15.99 -4.14
CA GLU A 38 -7.38 -16.83 -3.08
C GLU A 38 -7.27 -16.11 -1.74
N LEU A 39 -6.87 -14.84 -1.76
CA LEU A 39 -6.85 -14.00 -0.56
C LEU A 39 -8.26 -13.81 -0.01
N GLY A 40 -9.26 -13.58 -0.86
CA GLY A 40 -10.67 -13.48 -0.44
C GLY A 40 -11.12 -14.75 0.30
N HIS A 41 -10.77 -15.93 -0.19
CA HIS A 41 -11.05 -17.20 0.50
C HIS A 41 -10.36 -17.31 1.87
N LYS A 42 -9.10 -16.89 1.97
CA LYS A 42 -8.35 -16.89 3.23
C LYS A 42 -8.95 -15.93 4.26
N LEU A 43 -9.45 -14.79 3.81
CA LEU A 43 -10.10 -13.78 4.66
C LEU A 43 -11.58 -14.07 4.91
N LYS A 44 -12.14 -15.18 4.43
CA LYS A 44 -13.58 -15.50 4.50
C LYS A 44 -14.15 -15.52 5.93
N GLY A 45 -13.30 -15.81 6.92
CA GLY A 45 -13.69 -15.80 8.34
C GLY A 45 -13.78 -14.40 8.97
N ILE A 46 -13.38 -13.35 8.25
CA ILE A 46 -13.37 -11.99 8.75
C ILE A 46 -14.56 -11.23 8.18
N ASP A 47 -15.45 -10.76 9.05
CA ASP A 47 -16.56 -9.90 8.65
C ASP A 47 -16.06 -8.46 8.58
N PHE A 48 -16.00 -7.89 7.37
CA PHE A 48 -15.61 -6.50 7.16
C PHE A 48 -16.79 -5.55 7.33
N ASN A 49 -16.58 -4.48 8.07
CA ASN A 49 -17.56 -3.41 8.28
C ASN A 49 -17.46 -2.31 7.20
N ALA A 50 -16.31 -2.19 6.55
CA ALA A 50 -16.07 -1.25 5.47
C ALA A 50 -14.90 -1.71 4.59
N ALA A 51 -14.86 -1.20 3.35
CA ALA A 51 -13.75 -1.38 2.44
C ALA A 51 -13.32 -0.04 1.83
N TYR A 52 -12.02 0.19 1.82
CA TYR A 52 -11.39 1.35 1.21
C TYR A 52 -10.31 0.91 0.23
N THR A 53 -10.12 1.67 -0.84
CA THR A 53 -9.02 1.45 -1.78
C THR A 53 -8.44 2.79 -2.20
N SER A 54 -7.19 2.80 -2.70
CA SER A 54 -6.83 3.88 -3.60
C SER A 54 -7.78 3.91 -4.80
N ASP A 55 -7.85 5.02 -5.49
CA ASP A 55 -8.67 5.17 -6.69
C ASP A 55 -8.07 4.55 -7.95
N MET A 56 -6.86 3.93 -7.83
CA MET A 56 -6.19 3.22 -8.91
C MET A 56 -6.92 1.94 -9.26
N LEU A 57 -7.07 1.66 -10.58
CA LEU A 57 -7.84 0.51 -11.08
C LEU A 57 -7.36 -0.82 -10.48
N ARG A 58 -6.05 -1.04 -10.38
CA ARG A 58 -5.47 -2.26 -9.80
C ARG A 58 -5.88 -2.51 -8.35
N ALA A 59 -6.01 -1.45 -7.55
CA ALA A 59 -6.44 -1.56 -6.15
C ALA A 59 -7.94 -1.83 -6.05
N VAL A 60 -8.74 -1.16 -6.86
CA VAL A 60 -10.20 -1.36 -6.95
C VAL A 60 -10.51 -2.80 -7.38
N GLN A 61 -9.93 -3.28 -8.48
CA GLN A 61 -10.12 -4.65 -8.95
C GLN A 61 -9.70 -5.69 -7.91
N THR A 62 -8.59 -5.45 -7.20
CA THR A 62 -8.16 -6.35 -6.12
C THR A 62 -9.20 -6.40 -4.99
N ALA A 63 -9.73 -5.26 -4.55
CA ALA A 63 -10.74 -5.21 -3.51
C ALA A 63 -12.05 -5.90 -3.92
N GLU A 64 -12.49 -5.70 -5.17
CA GLU A 64 -13.68 -6.35 -5.73
C GLU A 64 -13.53 -7.88 -5.69
N LEU A 65 -12.38 -8.42 -6.11
CA LEU A 65 -12.11 -9.85 -6.13
C LEU A 65 -12.01 -10.42 -4.70
N VAL A 66 -11.31 -9.75 -3.79
CA VAL A 66 -11.20 -10.16 -2.38
C VAL A 66 -12.57 -10.20 -1.72
N LEU A 67 -13.38 -9.16 -1.88
CA LEU A 67 -14.71 -9.09 -1.29
C LEU A 67 -15.71 -10.06 -1.94
N GLY A 68 -15.56 -10.34 -3.24
CA GLY A 68 -16.41 -11.29 -3.96
C GLY A 68 -16.41 -12.69 -3.33
N GLU A 69 -15.31 -13.10 -2.73
CA GLU A 69 -15.13 -14.38 -2.05
C GLU A 69 -15.35 -14.30 -0.53
N ASN A 70 -15.60 -13.12 -0.01
CA ASN A 70 -15.81 -12.88 1.41
C ASN A 70 -17.31 -12.76 1.76
N ARG A 71 -17.67 -13.02 3.03
CA ARG A 71 -19.05 -12.86 3.52
C ARG A 71 -19.56 -11.42 3.44
N SER A 72 -18.64 -10.45 3.34
CA SER A 72 -18.91 -9.02 3.24
C SER A 72 -19.03 -8.51 1.80
N SER A 73 -19.34 -9.38 0.83
CA SER A 73 -19.38 -9.06 -0.61
C SER A 73 -20.30 -7.89 -1.00
N GLY A 74 -21.31 -7.60 -0.17
CA GLY A 74 -22.27 -6.51 -0.42
C GLY A 74 -21.82 -5.12 0.08
N ILE A 75 -20.68 -4.98 0.76
CA ILE A 75 -20.27 -3.67 1.25
C ILE A 75 -19.71 -2.79 0.12
N PRO A 76 -20.03 -1.47 0.12
CA PRO A 76 -19.51 -0.58 -0.90
C PRO A 76 -18.02 -0.31 -0.71
N ILE A 77 -17.27 -0.35 -1.82
CA ILE A 77 -15.85 0.02 -1.86
C ILE A 77 -15.74 1.54 -1.97
N LYS A 78 -15.09 2.16 -1.00
CA LYS A 78 -14.84 3.60 -0.96
C LYS A 78 -13.45 3.90 -1.50
N LYS A 79 -13.38 4.69 -2.57
CA LYS A 79 -12.12 5.14 -3.16
C LYS A 79 -11.59 6.35 -2.40
N ASP A 80 -10.31 6.35 -2.06
CA ASP A 80 -9.62 7.46 -1.39
C ASP A 80 -8.24 7.67 -2.04
N ALA A 81 -8.05 8.78 -2.73
CA ALA A 81 -6.80 9.11 -3.42
C ALA A 81 -5.61 9.22 -2.44
N ARG A 82 -5.85 9.48 -1.15
CA ARG A 82 -4.80 9.50 -0.13
C ARG A 82 -4.14 8.13 0.09
N LEU A 83 -4.77 7.04 -0.38
CA LEU A 83 -4.23 5.66 -0.34
C LEU A 83 -3.42 5.29 -1.59
N ARG A 84 -3.19 6.21 -2.53
CA ARG A 84 -2.35 5.97 -3.71
C ARG A 84 -0.92 5.60 -3.31
N GLU A 85 -0.22 4.94 -4.25
CA GLU A 85 1.24 4.74 -4.17
C GLU A 85 1.96 6.10 -4.20
N TRP A 86 3.26 6.11 -3.94
CA TRP A 86 4.08 7.27 -4.21
C TRP A 86 3.98 7.63 -5.70
N CYS A 87 3.91 8.92 -6.00
CA CYS A 87 4.09 9.37 -7.37
C CYS A 87 5.58 9.39 -7.71
N LEU A 88 5.97 8.67 -8.74
CA LEU A 88 7.38 8.53 -9.12
C LEU A 88 7.82 9.54 -10.19
N GLY A 89 6.94 10.46 -10.59
CA GLY A 89 7.22 11.48 -11.59
C GLY A 89 7.72 10.89 -12.91
N ASN A 90 8.85 11.37 -13.41
CA ASN A 90 9.45 10.87 -14.65
C ASN A 90 9.99 9.43 -14.56
N MET A 91 10.00 8.82 -13.38
CA MET A 91 10.35 7.40 -13.20
C MET A 91 9.14 6.45 -13.29
N GLU A 92 7.94 6.97 -13.58
CA GLU A 92 6.76 6.14 -13.79
C GLU A 92 6.93 5.19 -14.97
N ALA A 93 6.58 3.93 -14.76
CA ALA A 93 6.74 2.84 -15.74
C ALA A 93 8.18 2.56 -16.20
N GLU A 94 9.21 3.09 -15.52
CA GLU A 94 10.60 2.78 -15.79
C GLU A 94 10.91 1.31 -15.40
N ASN A 95 11.93 0.71 -16.02
CA ASN A 95 12.42 -0.60 -15.59
C ASN A 95 12.90 -0.54 -14.13
N ASN A 96 12.52 -1.53 -13.30
CA ASN A 96 12.84 -1.53 -11.87
C ASN A 96 14.35 -1.48 -11.58
N THR A 97 15.16 -2.15 -12.41
CA THR A 97 16.62 -2.09 -12.24
C THR A 97 17.15 -0.67 -12.49
N VAL A 98 16.66 -0.01 -13.54
CA VAL A 98 17.03 1.38 -13.85
C VAL A 98 16.54 2.32 -12.75
N PHE A 99 15.29 2.17 -12.31
CA PHE A 99 14.72 2.94 -11.21
C PHE A 99 15.55 2.82 -9.94
N ILE A 100 15.87 1.58 -9.53
CA ILE A 100 16.64 1.32 -8.31
C ILE A 100 18.05 1.88 -8.42
N ASN A 101 18.73 1.68 -9.55
CA ASN A 101 20.09 2.19 -9.76
C ASN A 101 20.13 3.72 -9.71
N ASN A 102 19.16 4.39 -10.35
CA ASN A 102 19.07 5.85 -10.28
C ASN A 102 18.89 6.33 -8.83
N VAL A 103 18.00 5.70 -8.06
CA VAL A 103 17.80 6.05 -6.64
C VAL A 103 19.09 5.82 -5.83
N ILE A 104 19.79 4.70 -6.04
CA ILE A 104 21.07 4.42 -5.38
C ILE A 104 22.09 5.51 -5.71
N ASP A 105 22.23 5.88 -6.97
CA ASP A 105 23.18 6.91 -7.43
C ASP A 105 22.82 8.28 -6.82
N TRP A 106 21.56 8.66 -6.84
CA TRP A 106 21.07 9.91 -6.23
C TRP A 106 21.27 9.97 -4.71
N MET A 107 21.27 8.82 -4.06
CA MET A 107 21.58 8.69 -2.63
C MET A 107 23.07 8.54 -2.32
N GLY A 108 23.97 8.77 -3.29
CA GLY A 108 25.42 8.73 -3.10
C GLY A 108 25.98 7.32 -2.97
N GLY A 109 25.39 6.32 -3.61
CA GLY A 109 25.84 4.93 -3.61
C GLY A 109 25.33 4.10 -2.42
N ALA A 110 24.14 4.43 -1.90
CA ALA A 110 23.50 3.67 -0.83
C ALA A 110 23.28 2.20 -1.22
N SER A 111 23.37 1.29 -0.27
CA SER A 111 23.01 -0.12 -0.50
C SER A 111 21.50 -0.32 -0.63
N PHE A 112 21.08 -1.41 -1.28
CA PHE A 112 19.64 -1.74 -1.38
C PHE A 112 18.97 -1.89 -0.02
N ALA A 113 19.69 -2.35 1.02
CA ALA A 113 19.16 -2.44 2.38
C ALA A 113 18.85 -1.04 2.95
N GLU A 114 19.74 -0.08 2.76
CA GLU A 114 19.58 1.30 3.21
C GLU A 114 18.38 1.99 2.56
N LEU A 115 18.00 1.65 1.32
CA LEU A 115 16.80 2.20 0.69
C LEU A 115 15.53 1.87 1.48
N ASN A 116 15.45 0.68 2.10
CA ASN A 116 14.30 0.31 2.93
C ASN A 116 14.27 1.02 4.29
N GLU A 117 15.43 1.39 4.82
CA GLU A 117 15.55 2.04 6.13
C GLU A 117 15.40 3.57 6.02
N ARG A 118 15.74 4.12 4.86
CA ARG A 118 15.78 5.57 4.59
C ARG A 118 14.66 6.01 3.65
N LEU A 119 13.44 5.54 3.87
CA LEU A 119 12.28 5.87 3.02
C LEU A 119 12.08 7.38 2.78
N PRO A 120 12.23 8.27 3.80
CA PRO A 120 12.16 9.72 3.57
C PRO A 120 13.15 10.19 2.51
N ASP A 121 14.43 9.78 2.64
CA ASP A 121 15.47 10.18 1.70
C ASP A 121 15.20 9.64 0.28
N VAL A 122 14.69 8.40 0.18
CA VAL A 122 14.31 7.78 -1.12
C VAL A 122 13.23 8.61 -1.81
N ALA A 123 12.17 8.98 -1.11
CA ALA A 123 11.11 9.79 -1.70
C ALA A 123 11.60 11.19 -2.09
N ASP A 124 12.41 11.82 -1.23
CA ASP A 124 12.90 13.17 -1.45
C ASP A 124 13.93 13.25 -2.58
N VAL A 125 14.77 12.23 -2.80
CA VAL A 125 15.65 12.19 -3.98
C VAL A 125 14.88 11.95 -5.28
N ILE A 126 13.81 11.14 -5.26
CA ILE A 126 12.91 10.98 -6.40
C ILE A 126 12.25 12.33 -6.72
N TYR A 127 11.69 13.00 -5.72
CA TYR A 127 11.09 14.32 -5.85
C TYR A 127 12.08 15.37 -6.39
N GLY A 128 13.32 15.39 -5.87
CA GLY A 128 14.34 16.34 -6.26
C GLY A 128 14.87 16.15 -7.71
N HIS A 129 14.74 14.95 -8.26
CA HIS A 129 15.15 14.65 -9.64
C HIS A 129 13.96 14.59 -10.61
N ASP A 130 12.74 14.81 -10.12
CA ASP A 130 11.57 14.84 -10.99
C ASP A 130 11.47 16.15 -11.76
N THR A 131 11.40 16.07 -13.08
CA THR A 131 11.24 17.20 -13.99
C THR A 131 9.78 17.43 -14.40
N THR A 132 8.88 16.52 -14.04
CA THR A 132 7.44 16.62 -14.37
C THR A 132 6.66 17.45 -13.37
N GLY A 133 7.21 17.65 -12.15
CA GLY A 133 6.52 18.27 -11.03
C GLY A 133 5.39 17.43 -10.43
N MET A 134 5.33 16.13 -10.75
CA MET A 134 4.30 15.22 -10.27
C MET A 134 4.71 14.42 -9.05
N ALA A 135 6.01 14.14 -8.86
CA ALA A 135 6.49 13.37 -7.71
C ALA A 135 6.14 14.08 -6.40
N GLU A 136 5.95 13.28 -5.35
CA GLU A 136 5.59 13.79 -4.02
C GLU A 136 6.82 13.77 -3.10
N PRO A 137 7.11 14.86 -2.33
CA PRO A 137 8.07 14.78 -1.23
C PRO A 137 7.52 13.89 -0.12
N PHE A 138 8.40 13.27 0.68
CA PHE A 138 7.99 12.31 1.69
C PHE A 138 6.97 12.88 2.68
N GLN A 139 7.12 14.13 3.08
CA GLN A 139 6.19 14.79 4.00
C GLN A 139 4.74 14.76 3.47
N THR A 140 4.53 15.02 2.18
CA THR A 140 3.18 14.97 1.57
C THR A 140 2.61 13.55 1.60
N ILE A 141 3.45 12.54 1.30
CA ILE A 141 3.06 11.13 1.34
C ILE A 141 2.66 10.72 2.77
N GLU A 142 3.48 11.10 3.75
CA GLU A 142 3.23 10.85 5.18
C GLU A 142 1.90 11.47 5.62
N GLU A 143 1.72 12.76 5.37
CA GLU A 143 0.53 13.51 5.78
C GLU A 143 -0.76 12.93 5.19
N ARG A 144 -0.77 12.59 3.89
CA ARG A 144 -1.96 12.03 3.25
C ARG A 144 -2.33 10.64 3.80
N LEU A 145 -1.36 9.76 4.01
CA LEU A 145 -1.60 8.43 4.56
C LEU A 145 -2.07 8.53 6.02
N LYS A 146 -1.38 9.30 6.86
CA LYS A 146 -1.76 9.55 8.26
C LYS A 146 -3.17 10.12 8.37
N SER A 147 -3.50 11.10 7.54
CA SER A 147 -4.84 11.69 7.46
C SER A 147 -5.90 10.66 7.09
N ALA A 148 -5.64 9.80 6.09
CA ALA A 148 -6.58 8.77 5.66
C ALA A 148 -6.92 7.79 6.80
N PHE A 149 -5.90 7.23 7.47
CA PHE A 149 -6.11 6.27 8.56
C PHE A 149 -6.71 6.89 9.81
N THR A 150 -6.37 8.14 10.12
CA THR A 150 -7.00 8.91 11.21
C THR A 150 -8.49 9.12 10.94
N ASP A 151 -8.85 9.52 9.72
CA ASP A 151 -10.24 9.73 9.32
C ASP A 151 -11.05 8.43 9.33
N MET A 152 -10.49 7.34 8.80
CA MET A 152 -11.12 6.02 8.83
C MET A 152 -11.33 5.55 10.29
N THR A 153 -10.31 5.70 11.15
CA THR A 153 -10.44 5.37 12.58
C THR A 153 -11.59 6.15 13.22
N ARG A 154 -11.65 7.47 12.99
CA ARG A 154 -12.71 8.31 13.57
C ARG A 154 -14.12 7.88 13.10
N ARG A 155 -14.27 7.51 11.82
CA ARG A 155 -15.56 7.09 11.23
C ARG A 155 -16.03 5.73 11.74
N HIS A 156 -15.11 4.82 12.09
CA HIS A 156 -15.42 3.44 12.43
C HIS A 156 -15.16 3.09 13.91
N ARG A 157 -14.84 4.09 14.73
CA ARG A 157 -14.62 3.92 16.18
C ARG A 157 -15.89 3.74 17.00
N VAL A 158 -17.06 3.96 16.40
CA VAL A 158 -18.36 3.95 17.09
C VAL A 158 -18.86 2.52 17.20
N GLY A 159 -18.89 1.95 18.43
CA GLY A 159 -19.43 0.63 18.73
C GLY A 159 -18.34 -0.42 19.02
N GLU A 160 -18.63 -1.67 18.67
CA GLU A 160 -17.74 -2.83 18.83
C GLU A 160 -16.56 -2.79 17.85
N ASN A 161 -15.64 -3.77 18.00
CA ASN A 161 -14.49 -3.92 17.13
C ASN A 161 -14.87 -3.90 15.65
N SER A 162 -14.26 -3.00 14.87
CA SER A 162 -14.52 -2.87 13.43
C SER A 162 -13.35 -3.40 12.62
N ASN A 163 -13.62 -4.27 11.64
CA ASN A 163 -12.64 -4.75 10.67
C ASN A 163 -12.83 -3.99 9.36
N ILE A 164 -11.75 -3.43 8.83
CA ILE A 164 -11.77 -2.62 7.62
C ILE A 164 -10.77 -3.21 6.62
N LEU A 165 -11.25 -3.52 5.41
CA LEU A 165 -10.37 -3.87 4.30
C LEU A 165 -9.79 -2.59 3.70
N VAL A 166 -8.47 -2.53 3.52
CA VAL A 166 -7.79 -1.42 2.83
C VAL A 166 -6.89 -1.98 1.74
N VAL A 167 -7.15 -1.67 0.48
CA VAL A 167 -6.27 -2.08 -0.62
C VAL A 167 -5.46 -0.89 -1.11
N THR A 168 -4.13 -1.04 -1.05
CA THR A 168 -3.15 0.00 -1.37
C THR A 168 -1.92 -0.60 -2.05
N HIS A 169 -0.72 -0.03 -1.87
CA HIS A 169 0.47 -0.26 -2.66
C HIS A 169 1.70 -0.52 -1.78
N ALA A 170 2.81 -0.91 -2.40
CA ALA A 170 3.99 -1.38 -1.68
C ALA A 170 4.69 -0.29 -0.86
N PHE A 171 5.00 0.86 -1.47
CA PHE A 171 5.66 1.95 -0.74
C PHE A 171 4.70 2.65 0.23
N ALA A 172 3.41 2.75 -0.11
CA ALA A 172 2.39 3.21 0.83
C ALA A 172 2.36 2.34 2.09
N ILE A 173 2.40 1.00 1.95
CA ILE A 173 2.48 0.07 3.10
C ILE A 173 3.79 0.27 3.87
N LYS A 174 4.94 0.39 3.21
CA LYS A 174 6.21 0.68 3.88
C LYS A 174 6.18 2.00 4.65
N THR A 175 5.53 3.04 4.09
CA THR A 175 5.31 4.30 4.80
C THR A 175 4.48 4.12 6.07
N LEU A 176 3.47 3.25 6.05
CA LEU A 176 2.73 2.92 7.28
C LEU A 176 3.60 2.22 8.33
N PHE A 177 4.56 1.36 7.92
CA PHE A 177 5.55 0.81 8.84
C PHE A 177 6.46 1.90 9.39
N HIS A 178 6.94 2.80 8.56
CA HIS A 178 7.74 3.95 9.00
C HIS A 178 7.00 4.80 10.05
N LEU A 179 5.69 5.01 9.85
CA LEU A 179 4.86 5.84 10.72
C LEU A 179 4.47 5.17 12.04
N PHE A 180 4.14 3.88 12.01
CA PHE A 180 3.44 3.22 13.12
C PHE A 180 4.20 2.03 13.74
N ALA A 181 5.27 1.57 13.10
CA ALA A 181 6.12 0.47 13.59
C ALA A 181 7.54 0.58 13.02
N PRO A 182 8.25 1.72 13.24
CA PRO A 182 9.56 1.97 12.62
C PRO A 182 10.61 0.91 12.96
N GLU A 183 10.52 0.29 14.13
CA GLU A 183 11.40 -0.79 14.57
C GLU A 183 11.25 -2.10 13.75
N GLN A 184 10.18 -2.20 12.97
CA GLN A 184 9.92 -3.35 12.10
C GLN A 184 10.31 -3.09 10.64
N LEU A 185 10.54 -1.84 10.26
CA LEU A 185 10.75 -1.43 8.86
C LEU A 185 11.93 -2.17 8.21
N SER A 186 13.04 -2.36 8.92
CA SER A 186 14.21 -3.10 8.43
C SER A 186 13.91 -4.60 8.15
N LYS A 187 12.88 -5.15 8.80
CA LYS A 187 12.44 -6.55 8.61
C LYS A 187 11.43 -6.68 7.46
N VAL A 188 10.81 -5.57 7.05
CA VAL A 188 9.88 -5.53 5.93
C VAL A 188 10.66 -5.52 4.63
N GLY A 189 10.90 -6.68 4.06
CA GLY A 189 11.53 -6.82 2.75
C GLY A 189 10.62 -6.33 1.60
N LYS A 190 10.61 -7.05 0.50
CA LYS A 190 9.68 -6.78 -0.62
C LYS A 190 8.25 -7.14 -0.20
N VAL A 191 7.38 -6.15 -0.08
CA VAL A 191 5.93 -6.39 0.11
C VAL A 191 5.41 -7.10 -1.14
N LYS A 192 4.99 -8.36 -1.03
CA LYS A 192 4.48 -9.17 -2.16
C LYS A 192 3.08 -8.70 -2.60
N ASN A 193 2.70 -8.94 -3.85
CA ASN A 193 1.33 -8.71 -4.30
C ASN A 193 0.35 -9.57 -3.47
N ALA A 194 -0.79 -9.01 -3.14
CA ALA A 194 -1.80 -9.59 -2.24
C ALA A 194 -1.30 -9.95 -0.82
N ALA A 195 -0.11 -9.47 -0.40
CA ALA A 195 0.31 -9.57 0.99
C ALA A 195 -0.61 -8.74 1.88
N VAL A 196 -0.83 -9.21 3.11
CA VAL A 196 -1.72 -8.59 4.10
C VAL A 196 -0.94 -8.22 5.35
N SER A 197 -1.04 -6.98 5.79
CA SER A 197 -0.59 -6.51 7.09
C SER A 197 -1.80 -6.03 7.89
N ARG A 198 -1.72 -6.10 9.22
CA ARG A 198 -2.81 -5.66 10.09
C ARG A 198 -2.39 -4.45 10.92
N LEU A 199 -3.05 -3.32 10.70
CA LEU A 199 -2.90 -2.13 11.51
C LEU A 199 -4.07 -2.04 12.48
N ILE A 200 -3.77 -1.92 13.76
CA ILE A 200 -4.77 -1.79 14.83
C ILE A 200 -4.72 -0.36 15.36
N SER A 201 -5.88 0.26 15.46
CA SER A 201 -6.03 1.56 16.14
C SER A 201 -6.88 1.37 17.39
N ASP A 202 -6.27 1.63 18.55
CA ASP A 202 -6.95 1.63 19.83
C ASP A 202 -6.69 2.95 20.58
N GLY A 203 -7.75 3.67 20.89
CA GLY A 203 -7.65 4.97 21.56
C GLY A 203 -6.87 6.05 20.80
N GLY A 204 -6.54 5.85 19.52
CA GLY A 204 -5.69 6.74 18.72
C GLY A 204 -4.22 6.32 18.69
N VAL A 205 -3.85 5.26 19.39
CA VAL A 205 -2.56 4.59 19.27
C VAL A 205 -2.64 3.57 18.16
N PHE A 206 -1.65 3.55 17.28
CA PHE A 206 -1.54 2.60 16.18
C PHE A 206 -0.46 1.56 16.49
N SER A 207 -0.75 0.29 16.16
CA SER A 207 0.21 -0.81 16.16
C SER A 207 0.07 -1.61 14.87
N LEU A 208 1.17 -2.00 14.25
CA LEU A 208 1.20 -2.66 12.95
C LEU A 208 1.80 -4.07 13.10
N GLU A 209 1.06 -5.07 12.63
CA GLU A 209 1.47 -6.46 12.55
C GLU A 209 1.81 -6.78 11.09
N PRO A 210 3.08 -7.14 10.76
CA PRO A 210 3.45 -7.47 9.40
C PRO A 210 2.94 -8.85 9.02
N ASP A 211 2.72 -9.02 7.72
CA ASP A 211 2.51 -10.28 7.02
C ASP A 211 1.71 -11.33 7.82
N LEU A 212 0.39 -11.11 7.87
CA LEU A 212 -0.50 -12.11 8.45
C LEU A 212 -0.30 -13.42 7.67
N GLN A 213 0.24 -14.42 8.33
CA GLN A 213 0.31 -15.78 7.79
C GLN A 213 -1.12 -16.35 7.78
N LEU A 214 -1.81 -16.15 6.65
CA LEU A 214 -3.19 -16.56 6.41
C LEU A 214 -3.23 -17.92 5.71
#